data_fd58961c3f8a5ceabe3eb7f090b98106
#
_entry.id   fd58961c3f8a5ceabe3eb7f090b98106
#
_cell.length_a   1.000
_cell.length_b   1.000
_cell.length_c   1.000
_cell.angle_alpha   90.00
_cell.angle_beta   90.00
_cell.angle_gamma   90.00
#
_symmetry.space_group_name_H-M   'P 1'
#
loop_
_entity.id
_entity.type
_entity.pdbx_description
1 polymer ?
#
loop_
_entity_poly.entity_id
_entity_poly.type
_entity_poly.pdbx_seq_one_letter_code
_entity_poly.pdbx_strand_id
1 'polypeptide(L)'
;MKQIILTICAAGILLFSCNEPGEKSAETKTDTATTKMVEQPAAKETTPAVIPDSATIAKAWQDFATPGAMHKWMEKTNGTWEGEVSQWMDPAAPPTKAKATNVQSTVLGGRYVVGKFNSMMMGQPFSGMSTMGYDNAKKIFVSSWIDDMGTGIVRMTGTYDETTKTLNMKGFQTDALTGKDSDMREEMRMIDDDTYIMTMFGTGMDGKEMKFMEGTFKRKK
;
A
#
# COMPACT_ATOMS: atom_id res chain seq x y z
N MET A 1 -20.32 6.73 -47.88
CA MET A 1 -21.79 6.70 -47.91
C MET A 1 -22.27 5.46 -47.23
N LYS A 2 -22.74 5.58 -46.02
CA LYS A 2 -23.87 4.87 -45.40
C LYS A 2 -24.01 5.38 -43.97
N GLN A 3 -25.11 6.02 -43.78
CA GLN A 3 -25.68 6.72 -42.64
C GLN A 3 -25.99 5.74 -41.52
N ILE A 4 -25.72 6.13 -40.25
CA ILE A 4 -26.61 6.66 -39.20
C ILE A 4 -27.88 5.82 -39.00
N ILE A 5 -28.05 5.29 -37.82
CA ILE A 5 -29.35 5.31 -37.11
C ILE A 5 -29.09 5.45 -35.61
N LEU A 6 -29.48 6.62 -35.11
CA LEU A 6 -29.64 7.03 -33.72
C LEU A 6 -31.02 6.51 -33.28
N THR A 7 -31.11 5.74 -32.20
CA THR A 7 -32.42 5.45 -31.60
C THR A 7 -32.39 5.88 -30.13
N ILE A 8 -33.09 7.00 -29.93
CA ILE A 8 -33.52 7.53 -28.63
C ILE A 8 -34.76 6.74 -28.22
N CYS A 9 -34.78 6.17 -27.04
CA CYS A 9 -36.04 5.78 -26.37
C CYS A 9 -36.12 6.48 -25.04
N ALA A 10 -37.13 7.32 -24.96
CA ALA A 10 -37.54 8.13 -23.82
C ALA A 10 -38.51 7.36 -22.91
N ALA A 11 -38.39 7.70 -21.63
CA ALA A 11 -39.43 7.87 -20.62
C ALA A 11 -40.50 6.78 -20.38
N GLY A 12 -40.60 6.41 -19.12
CA GLY A 12 -41.78 5.75 -18.54
C GLY A 12 -41.76 5.86 -17.03
N ILE A 13 -42.26 7.02 -16.52
CA ILE A 13 -42.62 7.21 -15.11
C ILE A 13 -43.96 6.58 -14.91
N LEU A 14 -44.10 5.59 -14.03
CA LEU A 14 -45.38 5.15 -13.53
C LEU A 14 -45.41 5.26 -12.00
N LEU A 15 -46.14 6.26 -11.55
CA LEU A 15 -46.64 6.43 -10.20
C LEU A 15 -47.79 5.42 -9.99
N PHE A 16 -47.72 4.60 -8.95
CA PHE A 16 -48.88 3.93 -8.40
C PHE A 16 -49.10 4.31 -6.95
N SER A 17 -50.27 4.90 -6.76
CA SER A 17 -50.86 5.36 -5.50
C SER A 17 -51.47 4.20 -4.72
N CYS A 18 -51.56 4.43 -3.41
CA CYS A 18 -52.16 3.65 -2.35
C CYS A 18 -53.47 2.94 -2.64
N ASN A 19 -53.69 1.79 -2.01
CA ASN A 19 -54.90 1.52 -1.21
C ASN A 19 -54.65 0.34 -0.26
N GLU A 20 -54.88 0.52 1.05
CA GLU A 20 -55.16 -0.54 2.04
C GLU A 20 -56.65 -0.88 1.97
N PRO A 21 -57.18 -2.04 2.47
CA PRO A 21 -57.07 -2.47 3.85
C PRO A 21 -57.09 -4.03 4.05
N GLY A 22 -56.71 -4.48 5.26
CA GLY A 22 -57.14 -5.78 5.74
C GLY A 22 -56.20 -6.53 6.67
N GLU A 23 -56.44 -6.41 7.97
CA GLU A 23 -55.86 -7.15 9.09
C GLU A 23 -55.71 -8.67 8.89
N LYS A 24 -54.55 -9.22 9.27
CA LYS A 24 -54.49 -10.41 10.13
C LYS A 24 -53.16 -10.52 10.84
N SER A 25 -53.24 -10.49 12.16
CA SER A 25 -52.23 -10.76 13.16
C SER A 25 -51.46 -12.06 12.90
N ALA A 26 -50.15 -12.01 12.86
CA ALA A 26 -49.25 -13.13 13.11
C ALA A 26 -48.11 -12.64 14.01
N GLU A 27 -48.05 -13.18 15.22
CA GLU A 27 -47.02 -12.93 16.21
C GLU A 27 -45.67 -13.31 15.65
N THR A 28 -44.82 -12.33 15.39
CA THR A 28 -43.39 -12.54 15.11
C THR A 28 -42.61 -12.25 16.39
N LYS A 29 -42.00 -13.30 16.95
CA LYS A 29 -41.10 -13.20 18.08
C LYS A 29 -39.93 -12.27 17.69
N THR A 30 -39.84 -11.16 18.40
CA THR A 30 -38.74 -10.22 18.28
C THR A 30 -37.53 -10.81 19.03
N ASP A 31 -36.59 -11.37 18.31
CA ASP A 31 -35.25 -11.62 18.83
C ASP A 31 -34.55 -10.27 19.00
N THR A 32 -34.50 -9.84 20.26
CA THR A 32 -33.73 -8.64 20.65
C THR A 32 -32.24 -8.96 20.57
N ALA A 33 -31.64 -8.73 19.42
CA ALA A 33 -30.18 -8.68 19.31
C ALA A 33 -29.68 -7.50 20.12
N THR A 34 -29.19 -7.77 21.32
CA THR A 34 -28.49 -6.79 22.15
C THR A 34 -27.21 -6.39 21.47
N THR A 35 -27.24 -5.30 20.72
CA THR A 35 -26.03 -4.64 20.22
C THR A 35 -25.26 -4.15 21.43
N LYS A 36 -24.21 -4.87 21.84
CA LYS A 36 -23.23 -4.36 22.79
C LYS A 36 -22.60 -3.12 22.15
N MET A 37 -22.97 -1.95 22.63
CA MET A 37 -22.24 -0.72 22.36
C MET A 37 -20.80 -0.97 22.85
N VAL A 38 -19.86 -0.88 21.91
CA VAL A 38 -18.44 -0.81 22.23
C VAL A 38 -18.26 0.49 23.02
N GLU A 39 -17.94 0.35 24.29
CA GLU A 39 -17.65 1.47 25.19
C GLU A 39 -16.42 2.19 24.64
N GLN A 40 -16.63 3.37 24.07
CA GLN A 40 -15.56 4.23 23.58
C GLN A 40 -14.74 4.66 24.81
N PRO A 41 -13.39 4.47 24.80
CA PRO A 41 -12.57 4.89 25.94
C PRO A 41 -12.84 6.35 26.25
N ALA A 42 -13.07 6.68 27.51
CA ALA A 42 -13.29 8.03 27.98
C ALA A 42 -12.17 8.94 27.45
N ALA A 43 -12.56 10.03 26.79
CA ALA A 43 -11.64 11.03 26.31
C ALA A 43 -10.81 11.55 27.52
N LYS A 44 -9.49 11.38 27.46
CA LYS A 44 -8.58 12.03 28.41
C LYS A 44 -8.83 13.52 28.31
N GLU A 45 -9.03 14.18 29.46
CA GLU A 45 -9.07 15.65 29.56
C GLU A 45 -7.83 16.21 28.86
N THR A 46 -8.06 16.80 27.69
CA THR A 46 -7.00 17.51 26.97
C THR A 46 -6.94 18.92 27.50
N THR A 47 -5.83 19.30 28.13
CA THR A 47 -5.46 20.69 28.35
C THR A 47 -5.75 21.46 27.05
N PRO A 48 -6.40 22.67 27.09
CA PRO A 48 -6.69 23.42 25.87
C PRO A 48 -5.41 23.59 25.05
N ALA A 49 -5.38 23.06 23.83
CA ALA A 49 -4.24 23.22 22.95
C ALA A 49 -4.09 24.72 22.62
N VAL A 50 -2.93 25.29 22.93
CA VAL A 50 -2.61 26.65 22.49
C VAL A 50 -2.57 26.63 20.98
N ILE A 51 -3.49 27.33 20.32
CA ILE A 51 -3.53 27.44 18.86
C ILE A 51 -2.34 28.31 18.44
N PRO A 52 -1.39 27.79 17.61
CA PRO A 52 -0.26 28.58 17.14
C PRO A 52 -0.74 29.80 16.32
N ASP A 53 0.07 30.85 16.25
CA ASP A 53 -0.21 31.97 15.36
C ASP A 53 -0.16 31.58 13.88
N SER A 54 -0.75 32.42 13.03
CA SER A 54 -0.90 32.13 11.59
C SER A 54 0.44 31.97 10.86
N ALA A 55 1.49 32.65 11.28
CA ALA A 55 2.82 32.53 10.66
C ALA A 55 3.46 31.18 10.99
N THR A 56 3.33 30.74 12.23
CA THR A 56 3.77 29.41 12.69
C THR A 56 3.04 28.30 11.92
N ILE A 57 1.72 28.43 11.76
CA ILE A 57 0.93 27.46 10.97
C ILE A 57 1.38 27.45 9.51
N ALA A 58 1.53 28.62 8.89
CA ALA A 58 1.95 28.73 7.49
C ALA A 58 3.35 28.11 7.27
N LYS A 59 4.29 28.37 8.17
CA LYS A 59 5.64 27.78 8.12
C LYS A 59 5.58 26.25 8.25
N ALA A 60 4.80 25.71 9.16
CA ALA A 60 4.67 24.27 9.35
C ALA A 60 4.13 23.59 8.09
N TRP A 61 3.13 24.18 7.42
CA TRP A 61 2.63 23.66 6.14
C TRP A 61 3.66 23.76 5.02
N GLN A 62 4.41 24.84 4.95
CA GLN A 62 5.49 24.99 3.96
C GLN A 62 6.57 23.94 4.17
N ASP A 63 7.03 23.74 5.41
CA ASP A 63 8.06 22.73 5.74
C ASP A 63 7.55 21.32 5.42
N PHE A 64 6.27 21.02 5.73
CA PHE A 64 5.65 19.75 5.43
C PHE A 64 5.54 19.49 3.93
N ALA A 65 5.13 20.49 3.14
CA ALA A 65 4.88 20.34 1.71
C ALA A 65 6.13 20.38 0.83
N THR A 66 7.29 20.83 1.36
CA THR A 66 8.49 21.07 0.55
C THR A 66 9.38 19.82 0.48
N PRO A 67 9.64 19.23 -0.71
CA PRO A 67 10.59 18.14 -0.86
C PRO A 67 11.99 18.50 -0.35
N GLY A 68 12.56 17.63 0.49
CA GLY A 68 13.89 17.82 1.11
C GLY A 68 14.91 16.75 0.67
N ALA A 69 15.95 16.54 1.50
CA ALA A 69 17.04 15.63 1.19
C ALA A 69 16.58 14.18 0.94
N MET A 70 15.65 13.67 1.73
CA MET A 70 15.14 12.30 1.54
C MET A 70 14.31 12.15 0.27
N HIS A 71 13.65 13.19 -0.19
CA HIS A 71 12.98 13.20 -1.49
C HIS A 71 14.00 13.14 -2.64
N LYS A 72 15.10 13.88 -2.55
CA LYS A 72 16.21 13.79 -3.52
C LYS A 72 16.90 12.41 -3.50
N TRP A 73 16.96 11.78 -2.34
CA TRP A 73 17.43 10.41 -2.24
C TRP A 73 16.48 9.44 -2.99
N MET A 74 15.16 9.59 -2.82
CA MET A 74 14.17 8.80 -3.57
C MET A 74 14.30 9.01 -5.09
N GLU A 75 14.58 10.24 -5.56
CA GLU A 75 14.78 10.52 -6.99
C GLU A 75 15.92 9.69 -7.61
N LYS A 76 16.92 9.30 -6.83
CA LYS A 76 18.01 8.44 -7.31
C LYS A 76 17.53 7.05 -7.73
N THR A 77 16.36 6.62 -7.26
CA THR A 77 15.79 5.33 -7.66
C THR A 77 15.07 5.38 -9.01
N ASN A 78 14.87 6.56 -9.62
CA ASN A 78 14.26 6.70 -10.93
C ASN A 78 14.99 5.89 -12.00
N GLY A 79 14.22 5.35 -12.94
CA GLY A 79 14.74 4.62 -14.10
C GLY A 79 14.19 3.21 -14.20
N THR A 80 14.73 2.46 -15.13
CA THR A 80 14.43 1.04 -15.34
C THR A 80 15.54 0.20 -14.70
N TRP A 81 15.11 -0.74 -13.87
CA TRP A 81 15.99 -1.66 -13.17
C TRP A 81 15.67 -3.08 -13.61
N GLU A 82 16.71 -3.83 -13.97
CA GLU A 82 16.57 -5.24 -14.35
C GLU A 82 17.38 -6.09 -13.38
N GLY A 83 16.82 -7.25 -12.99
CA GLY A 83 17.46 -8.12 -12.03
C GLY A 83 16.96 -9.55 -12.04
N GLU A 84 17.48 -10.32 -11.12
CA GLU A 84 17.01 -11.65 -10.79
C GLU A 84 16.52 -11.66 -9.35
N VAL A 85 15.33 -12.19 -9.13
CA VAL A 85 14.77 -12.43 -7.79
C VAL A 85 14.82 -13.90 -7.45
N SER A 86 15.22 -14.21 -6.23
CA SER A 86 15.16 -15.52 -5.59
C SER A 86 13.98 -15.51 -4.62
N GLN A 87 13.12 -16.52 -4.69
CA GLN A 87 11.89 -16.65 -3.91
C GLN A 87 11.90 -17.97 -3.13
N TRP A 88 11.62 -17.91 -1.83
CA TRP A 88 11.54 -19.05 -0.92
C TRP A 88 10.11 -19.23 -0.43
N MET A 89 9.53 -20.41 -0.68
CA MET A 89 8.25 -20.83 -0.07
C MET A 89 8.49 -21.62 1.22
N ASP A 90 9.67 -22.24 1.33
CA ASP A 90 10.15 -22.99 2.49
C ASP A 90 11.62 -22.59 2.70
N PRO A 91 12.01 -22.14 3.91
CA PRO A 91 13.39 -21.73 4.19
C PRO A 91 14.40 -22.88 4.05
N ALA A 92 13.97 -24.15 4.14
CA ALA A 92 14.83 -25.32 3.96
C ALA A 92 14.98 -25.75 2.49
N ALA A 93 14.17 -25.21 1.57
CA ALA A 93 14.21 -25.55 0.15
C ALA A 93 15.07 -24.55 -0.63
N PRO A 94 15.66 -24.95 -1.76
CA PRO A 94 16.32 -24.01 -2.67
C PRO A 94 15.28 -23.02 -3.25
N PRO A 95 15.67 -21.75 -3.48
CA PRO A 95 14.76 -20.75 -4.04
C PRO A 95 14.43 -21.02 -5.50
N THR A 96 13.25 -20.64 -5.92
CA THR A 96 12.95 -20.44 -7.32
C THR A 96 13.51 -19.08 -7.76
N LYS A 97 14.00 -19.00 -9.01
CA LYS A 97 14.60 -17.78 -9.55
C LYS A 97 13.80 -17.28 -10.74
N ALA A 98 13.64 -15.97 -10.82
CA ALA A 98 12.96 -15.33 -11.94
C ALA A 98 13.63 -14.00 -12.28
N LYS A 99 13.58 -13.62 -13.57
CA LYS A 99 13.94 -12.28 -13.99
C LYS A 99 12.87 -11.30 -13.53
N ALA A 100 13.31 -10.09 -13.16
CA ALA A 100 12.42 -9.03 -12.75
C ALA A 100 12.82 -7.70 -13.39
N THR A 101 11.82 -6.86 -13.61
CA THR A 101 11.99 -5.47 -14.06
C THR A 101 11.23 -4.56 -13.11
N ASN A 102 11.85 -3.48 -12.68
CA ASN A 102 11.21 -2.45 -11.86
C ASN A 102 11.43 -1.08 -12.53
N VAL A 103 10.34 -0.42 -12.93
CA VAL A 103 10.38 0.92 -13.51
C VAL A 103 9.91 1.92 -12.47
N GLN A 104 10.79 2.84 -12.07
CA GLN A 104 10.53 3.82 -11.03
C GLN A 104 10.53 5.23 -11.60
N SER A 105 9.59 6.05 -11.15
CA SER A 105 9.44 7.44 -11.58
C SER A 105 8.99 8.33 -10.43
N THR A 106 9.67 9.48 -10.30
CA THR A 106 9.25 10.54 -9.39
C THR A 106 8.01 11.25 -9.93
N VAL A 107 7.05 11.52 -9.05
CA VAL A 107 5.79 12.17 -9.38
C VAL A 107 5.47 13.33 -8.43
N LEU A 108 4.45 14.12 -8.77
CA LEU A 108 3.91 15.21 -7.95
C LEU A 108 5.00 16.18 -7.43
N GLY A 109 5.87 16.62 -8.33
CA GLY A 109 6.91 17.60 -8.03
C GLY A 109 7.96 17.11 -7.04
N GLY A 110 8.39 15.86 -7.14
CA GLY A 110 9.45 15.29 -6.30
C GLY A 110 8.99 14.72 -4.96
N ARG A 111 7.68 14.64 -4.71
CA ARG A 111 7.15 14.20 -3.40
C ARG A 111 7.09 12.69 -3.25
N TYR A 112 6.87 11.97 -4.35
CA TYR A 112 6.67 10.53 -4.33
C TYR A 112 7.42 9.87 -5.47
N VAL A 113 7.76 8.59 -5.27
CA VAL A 113 8.20 7.68 -6.33
C VAL A 113 7.14 6.62 -6.50
N VAL A 114 6.72 6.38 -7.75
CA VAL A 114 5.87 5.25 -8.13
C VAL A 114 6.73 4.22 -8.85
N GLY A 115 6.51 2.94 -8.52
CA GLY A 115 7.19 1.80 -9.12
C GLY A 115 6.21 0.90 -9.85
N LYS A 116 6.64 0.32 -10.98
CA LYS A 116 5.95 -0.76 -11.68
C LYS A 116 6.90 -1.94 -11.77
N PHE A 117 6.53 -3.02 -11.12
CA PHE A 117 7.32 -4.23 -11.04
C PHE A 117 6.69 -5.33 -11.88
N ASN A 118 7.52 -6.08 -12.61
CA ASN A 118 7.11 -7.25 -13.36
C ASN A 118 8.13 -8.37 -13.16
N SER A 119 7.63 -9.59 -12.97
CA SER A 119 8.43 -10.80 -12.78
C SER A 119 7.61 -12.03 -13.13
N MET A 120 8.10 -13.20 -12.71
CA MET A 120 7.35 -14.45 -12.63
C MET A 120 7.26 -14.88 -11.18
N MET A 121 6.10 -15.35 -10.74
CA MET A 121 5.89 -15.92 -9.41
C MET A 121 5.17 -17.25 -9.56
N MET A 122 5.73 -18.31 -8.97
CA MET A 122 5.19 -19.67 -9.11
C MET A 122 4.92 -20.11 -10.57
N GLY A 123 5.78 -19.65 -11.50
CA GLY A 123 5.65 -19.95 -12.93
C GLY A 123 4.59 -19.15 -13.69
N GLN A 124 3.93 -18.19 -13.04
CA GLN A 124 2.94 -17.29 -13.64
C GLN A 124 3.46 -15.86 -13.76
N PRO A 125 3.04 -15.07 -14.75
CA PRO A 125 3.31 -13.65 -14.81
C PRO A 125 2.84 -12.98 -13.52
N PHE A 126 3.66 -12.06 -13.01
CA PHE A 126 3.41 -11.30 -11.79
C PHE A 126 3.67 -9.82 -12.03
N SER A 127 2.72 -8.99 -11.66
CA SER A 127 2.81 -7.54 -11.78
C SER A 127 2.37 -6.85 -10.50
N GLY A 128 3.12 -5.82 -10.10
CA GLY A 128 2.78 -5.02 -8.94
C GLY A 128 3.16 -3.56 -9.10
N MET A 129 2.61 -2.74 -8.22
CA MET A 129 2.85 -1.31 -8.18
C MET A 129 3.15 -0.85 -6.76
N SER A 130 4.14 0.03 -6.64
CA SER A 130 4.47 0.67 -5.38
C SER A 130 4.26 2.18 -5.45
N THR A 131 3.98 2.78 -4.29
CA THR A 131 4.13 4.21 -4.06
C THR A 131 4.97 4.39 -2.82
N MET A 132 6.01 5.23 -2.89
CA MET A 132 6.87 5.57 -1.77
C MET A 132 6.94 7.09 -1.62
N GLY A 133 6.86 7.56 -0.38
CA GLY A 133 7.02 8.96 0.01
C GLY A 133 7.83 9.10 1.28
N TYR A 134 8.26 10.33 1.58
CA TYR A 134 8.86 10.67 2.85
C TYR A 134 8.03 11.72 3.57
N ASP A 135 7.52 11.38 4.74
CA ASP A 135 6.74 12.30 5.58
C ASP A 135 7.69 13.24 6.33
N ASN A 136 7.73 14.50 5.92
CA ASN A 136 8.59 15.51 6.52
C ASN A 136 8.28 15.79 8.00
N ALA A 137 7.02 15.62 8.43
CA ALA A 137 6.63 15.88 9.81
C ALA A 137 7.04 14.71 10.72
N LYS A 138 6.81 13.48 10.26
CA LYS A 138 7.14 12.25 10.99
C LYS A 138 8.58 11.81 10.85
N LYS A 139 9.29 12.33 9.82
CA LYS A 139 10.67 11.95 9.47
C LYS A 139 10.83 10.46 9.17
N ILE A 140 9.84 9.88 8.48
CA ILE A 140 9.81 8.47 8.09
C ILE A 140 9.46 8.31 6.61
N PHE A 141 9.93 7.23 6.00
CA PHE A 141 9.41 6.75 4.73
C PHE A 141 8.07 6.05 4.95
N VAL A 142 7.19 6.18 3.97
CA VAL A 142 5.89 5.51 3.93
C VAL A 142 5.75 4.90 2.54
N SER A 143 5.36 3.63 2.46
CA SER A 143 5.09 2.97 1.18
C SER A 143 3.80 2.20 1.19
N SER A 144 3.27 1.97 0.00
CA SER A 144 2.21 1.03 -0.28
C SER A 144 2.57 0.15 -1.47
N TRP A 145 2.05 -1.07 -1.48
CA TRP A 145 2.19 -2.02 -2.57
C TRP A 145 0.86 -2.69 -2.87
N ILE A 146 0.59 -2.87 -4.16
CA ILE A 146 -0.52 -3.66 -4.69
C ILE A 146 0.00 -4.55 -5.82
N ASP A 147 -0.62 -5.71 -6.01
CA ASP A 147 -0.26 -6.66 -7.07
C ASP A 147 -1.47 -7.42 -7.60
N ASP A 148 -1.24 -8.26 -8.61
CA ASP A 148 -2.26 -9.06 -9.27
C ASP A 148 -2.53 -10.42 -8.61
N MET A 149 -1.90 -10.74 -7.48
CA MET A 149 -2.15 -11.95 -6.71
C MET A 149 -3.13 -11.78 -5.56
N GLY A 150 -3.39 -10.53 -5.15
CA GLY A 150 -4.27 -10.24 -4.03
C GLY A 150 -5.13 -8.99 -4.23
N THR A 151 -6.06 -8.76 -3.31
CA THR A 151 -6.91 -7.55 -3.27
C THR A 151 -6.58 -6.64 -2.09
N GLY A 152 -5.62 -7.04 -1.27
CA GLY A 152 -5.14 -6.25 -0.13
C GLY A 152 -4.13 -5.19 -0.56
N ILE A 153 -3.85 -4.26 0.36
CA ILE A 153 -2.80 -3.26 0.19
C ILE A 153 -1.76 -3.48 1.29
N VAL A 154 -0.53 -3.78 0.91
CA VAL A 154 0.60 -3.79 1.84
C VAL A 154 0.95 -2.35 2.19
N ARG A 155 1.18 -2.07 3.46
CA ARG A 155 1.59 -0.75 3.95
C ARG A 155 2.82 -0.89 4.83
N MET A 156 3.82 -0.06 4.55
CA MET A 156 5.07 -0.08 5.30
C MET A 156 5.49 1.33 5.70
N THR A 157 6.20 1.42 6.81
CA THR A 157 6.91 2.63 7.25
C THR A 157 8.33 2.27 7.63
N GLY A 158 9.25 3.24 7.53
CA GLY A 158 10.64 2.95 7.87
C GLY A 158 11.56 4.14 7.82
N THR A 159 12.86 3.85 7.96
CA THR A 159 13.94 4.84 8.02
C THR A 159 15.10 4.41 7.14
N TYR A 160 15.82 5.40 6.63
CA TYR A 160 17.06 5.20 5.89
C TYR A 160 18.26 5.31 6.84
N ASP A 161 19.12 4.31 6.79
CA ASP A 161 20.42 4.31 7.48
C ASP A 161 21.51 4.70 6.48
N GLU A 162 22.09 5.88 6.66
CA GLU A 162 23.14 6.41 5.78
C GLU A 162 24.45 5.62 5.88
N THR A 163 24.72 5.00 7.05
CA THR A 163 25.97 4.23 7.29
C THR A 163 25.97 2.95 6.47
N THR A 164 24.85 2.23 6.51
CA THR A 164 24.68 0.96 5.77
C THR A 164 24.09 1.17 4.38
N LYS A 165 23.68 2.39 4.04
CA LYS A 165 22.96 2.77 2.81
C LYS A 165 21.69 1.93 2.62
N THR A 166 21.00 1.63 3.70
CA THR A 166 19.84 0.73 3.70
C THR A 166 18.57 1.46 4.12
N LEU A 167 17.55 1.39 3.30
CA LEU A 167 16.18 1.72 3.67
C LEU A 167 15.56 0.49 4.35
N ASN A 168 15.22 0.62 5.63
CA ASN A 168 14.61 -0.42 6.43
C ASN A 168 13.13 -0.12 6.61
N MET A 169 12.26 -0.97 6.08
CA MET A 169 10.81 -0.81 6.13
C MET A 169 10.17 -1.94 6.93
N LYS A 170 9.12 -1.62 7.68
CA LYS A 170 8.28 -2.59 8.41
C LYS A 170 6.82 -2.27 8.19
N GLY A 171 5.99 -3.28 8.14
CA GLY A 171 4.57 -3.13 7.94
C GLY A 171 3.87 -4.47 7.99
N PHE A 172 2.76 -4.55 7.29
CA PHE A 172 1.93 -5.75 7.27
C PHE A 172 1.22 -5.91 5.93
N GLN A 173 0.83 -7.15 5.67
CA GLN A 173 -0.09 -7.56 4.61
C GLN A 173 -1.23 -8.36 5.22
N THR A 174 -2.32 -8.52 4.49
CA THR A 174 -3.40 -9.41 4.90
C THR A 174 -3.00 -10.87 4.63
N ASP A 175 -3.05 -11.71 5.64
CA ASP A 175 -2.96 -13.15 5.49
C ASP A 175 -4.26 -13.69 4.89
N ALA A 176 -4.18 -14.32 3.71
CA ALA A 176 -5.34 -14.78 2.96
C ALA A 176 -6.11 -15.92 3.64
N LEU A 177 -5.47 -16.70 4.52
CA LEU A 177 -6.10 -17.81 5.22
C LEU A 177 -6.89 -17.37 6.44
N THR A 178 -6.36 -16.37 7.14
CA THR A 178 -6.91 -15.94 8.44
C THR A 178 -7.66 -14.61 8.37
N GLY A 179 -7.44 -13.81 7.31
CA GLY A 179 -7.93 -12.45 7.17
C GLY A 179 -7.29 -11.46 8.16
N LYS A 180 -6.24 -11.86 8.86
CA LYS A 180 -5.52 -11.02 9.83
C LYS A 180 -4.30 -10.36 9.20
N ASP A 181 -3.79 -9.33 9.86
CA ASP A 181 -2.51 -8.75 9.51
C ASP A 181 -1.35 -9.72 9.80
N SER A 182 -0.44 -9.85 8.85
CA SER A 182 0.79 -10.61 8.94
C SER A 182 1.97 -9.66 8.74
N ASP A 183 2.92 -9.69 9.65
CA ASP A 183 4.07 -8.80 9.64
C ASP A 183 4.96 -9.00 8.42
N MET A 184 5.45 -7.90 7.88
CA MET A 184 6.42 -7.85 6.79
C MET A 184 7.55 -6.88 7.09
N ARG A 185 8.73 -7.19 6.57
CA ARG A 185 9.91 -6.32 6.63
C ARG A 185 10.62 -6.34 5.26
N GLU A 186 11.08 -5.17 4.86
CA GLU A 186 11.86 -4.98 3.64
C GLU A 186 13.15 -4.22 3.96
N GLU A 187 14.24 -4.64 3.35
CA GLU A 187 15.52 -3.95 3.32
C GLU A 187 15.88 -3.66 1.86
N MET A 188 16.02 -2.39 1.52
CA MET A 188 16.55 -1.98 0.23
C MET A 188 17.90 -1.31 0.44
N ARG A 189 18.98 -1.98 0.02
CA ARG A 189 20.36 -1.50 0.18
C ARG A 189 20.94 -1.06 -1.15
N MET A 190 21.30 0.23 -1.24
CA MET A 190 22.04 0.77 -2.38
C MET A 190 23.51 0.36 -2.29
N ILE A 191 24.00 -0.41 -3.25
CA ILE A 191 25.40 -0.81 -3.36
C ILE A 191 26.20 0.32 -3.99
N ASP A 192 25.67 0.86 -5.07
CA ASP A 192 26.15 2.03 -5.81
C ASP A 192 24.96 2.72 -6.50
N ASP A 193 25.22 3.73 -7.35
CA ASP A 193 24.15 4.49 -8.03
C ASP A 193 23.39 3.64 -9.09
N ASP A 194 23.97 2.51 -9.52
CA ASP A 194 23.40 1.64 -10.56
C ASP A 194 23.07 0.22 -10.05
N THR A 195 23.20 -0.05 -8.74
CA THR A 195 22.93 -1.39 -8.17
C THR A 195 22.28 -1.29 -6.80
N TYR A 196 21.16 -2.00 -6.61
CA TYR A 196 20.58 -2.20 -5.27
C TYR A 196 20.21 -3.68 -5.05
N ILE A 197 20.19 -4.04 -3.78
CA ILE A 197 19.66 -5.33 -3.29
C ILE A 197 18.39 -5.04 -2.50
N MET A 198 17.34 -5.78 -2.78
CA MET A 198 16.08 -5.77 -2.03
C MET A 198 15.90 -7.15 -1.39
N THR A 199 15.64 -7.16 -0.08
CA THR A 199 15.36 -8.39 0.68
C THR A 199 14.05 -8.22 1.44
N MET A 200 13.16 -9.19 1.32
CA MET A 200 11.86 -9.18 1.98
C MET A 200 11.72 -10.36 2.93
N PHE A 201 11.16 -10.08 4.09
CA PHE A 201 10.91 -11.03 5.16
C PHE A 201 9.43 -10.99 5.54
N GLY A 202 8.90 -12.12 5.91
CA GLY A 202 7.53 -12.27 6.38
C GLY A 202 7.40 -13.41 7.34
N THR A 203 6.21 -13.63 7.86
CA THR A 203 5.92 -14.73 8.78
C THR A 203 5.77 -16.05 8.01
N GLY A 204 6.62 -17.01 8.32
CA GLY A 204 6.55 -18.36 7.77
C GLY A 204 5.42 -19.20 8.39
N MET A 205 5.20 -20.41 7.86
CA MET A 205 4.16 -21.32 8.34
C MET A 205 4.37 -21.79 9.79
N ASP A 206 5.61 -21.70 10.29
CA ASP A 206 5.97 -22.00 11.69
C ASP A 206 5.79 -20.78 12.63
N GLY A 207 5.28 -19.67 12.12
CA GLY A 207 5.09 -18.42 12.86
C GLY A 207 6.35 -17.59 13.07
N LYS A 208 7.50 -18.00 12.50
CA LYS A 208 8.76 -17.25 12.61
C LYS A 208 9.01 -16.40 11.38
N GLU A 209 9.82 -15.34 11.55
CA GLU A 209 10.28 -14.56 10.41
C GLU A 209 11.14 -15.43 9.49
N MET A 210 10.85 -15.38 8.19
CA MET A 210 11.69 -15.98 7.14
C MET A 210 11.94 -15.00 6.02
N LYS A 211 13.09 -15.10 5.36
CA LYS A 211 13.34 -14.44 4.09
C LYS A 211 12.54 -15.18 3.02
N PHE A 212 11.61 -14.50 2.35
CA PHE A 212 10.83 -15.09 1.27
C PHE A 212 11.21 -14.55 -0.11
N MET A 213 11.90 -13.39 -0.19
CA MET A 213 12.39 -12.86 -1.45
C MET A 213 13.70 -12.11 -1.26
N GLU A 214 14.59 -12.22 -2.25
CA GLU A 214 15.77 -11.38 -2.39
C GLU A 214 16.04 -11.14 -3.88
N GLY A 215 16.30 -9.91 -4.25
CA GLY A 215 16.60 -9.53 -5.63
C GLY A 215 17.78 -8.58 -5.72
N THR A 216 18.63 -8.79 -6.71
CA THR A 216 19.69 -7.86 -7.09
C THR A 216 19.32 -7.20 -8.40
N PHE A 217 19.24 -5.87 -8.39
CA PHE A 217 18.79 -5.08 -9.52
C PHE A 217 19.92 -4.15 -10.00
N LYS A 218 20.06 -4.05 -11.31
CA LYS A 218 20.97 -3.13 -11.98
C LYS A 218 20.18 -2.17 -12.85
N ARG A 219 20.62 -0.92 -12.89
CA ARG A 219 20.01 0.10 -13.74
C ARG A 219 20.25 -0.25 -15.21
N LYS A 220 19.17 -0.23 -15.98
CA LYS A 220 19.23 -0.35 -17.44
C LYS A 220 19.77 0.97 -18.01
N LYS A 221 20.84 0.88 -18.78
CA LYS A 221 21.45 2.00 -19.52
C LYS A 221 20.74 2.21 -20.86
#